data_9a7030e8037b5109721fcd446a2dea20
#
_entry.id   9a7030e8037b5109721fcd446a2dea20
#
_cell.length_a   1.000
_cell.length_b   1.000
_cell.length_c   1.000
_cell.angle_alpha   90.00
_cell.angle_beta   90.00
_cell.angle_gamma   90.00
#
_symmetry.space_group_name_H-M   'P 1'
#
loop_
_entity.id
_entity.type
_entity.pdbx_description
1 polymer ?
#
loop_
_entity_poly.entity_id
_entity_poly.type
_entity_poly.pdbx_seq_one_letter_code
_entity_poly.pdbx_strand_id
1 'polypeptide(L)'
;MKEELLELLKKDAYRKGEFTLSSGKTSEHYINCKPVVLTGRGLTLASLLMLMHVDTTYVAGLTLGADPLVSGVALVSALDNRLVNALIVRKEPKGHGTGAWIEGKLPPEGTEITILEDVITTGGSSIKAAQKVIDAGYKVKRI
;
A
#
# COMPACT_ATOMS: atom_id res chain seq x y z
N MET A 1 9.21 13.40 11.96
CA MET A 1 8.57 12.23 11.31
C MET A 1 9.19 11.87 9.97
N LYS A 2 9.12 12.75 8.95
CA LYS A 2 9.66 12.45 7.60
C LYS A 2 11.16 12.13 7.62
N GLU A 3 11.95 12.94 8.28
CA GLU A 3 13.40 12.75 8.41
C GLU A 3 13.73 11.43 9.12
N GLU A 4 13.03 11.13 10.20
CA GLU A 4 13.22 9.90 10.94
C GLU A 4 12.87 8.65 10.11
N LEU A 5 11.76 8.67 9.38
CA LEU A 5 11.40 7.60 8.47
C LEU A 5 12.46 7.44 7.37
N LEU A 6 12.97 8.56 6.84
CA LEU A 6 14.02 8.53 5.82
C LEU A 6 15.30 7.86 6.33
N GLU A 7 15.71 8.14 7.56
CA GLU A 7 16.89 7.48 8.17
C GLU A 7 16.69 5.98 8.38
N LEU A 8 15.49 5.57 8.82
CA LEU A 8 15.15 4.15 8.92
C LEU A 8 15.18 3.46 7.55
N LEU A 9 14.61 4.10 6.51
CA LEU A 9 14.62 3.56 5.15
C LEU A 9 16.02 3.47 4.56
N LYS A 10 16.88 4.49 4.77
CA LYS A 10 18.27 4.44 4.33
C LYS A 10 19.03 3.29 4.97
N LYS A 11 18.83 3.09 6.26
CA LYS A 11 19.55 2.08 7.05
C LYS A 11 19.09 0.65 6.72
N ASP A 12 17.79 0.41 6.71
CA ASP A 12 17.24 -0.95 6.76
C ASP A 12 16.49 -1.37 5.47
N ALA A 13 16.13 -0.43 4.59
CA ALA A 13 15.39 -0.71 3.38
C ALA A 13 16.21 -0.55 2.09
N TYR A 14 17.22 0.33 2.08
CA TYR A 14 18.01 0.64 0.89
C TYR A 14 19.29 -0.16 0.83
N ARG A 15 19.61 -0.68 -0.36
CA ARG A 15 20.88 -1.34 -0.66
C ARG A 15 21.44 -0.86 -1.99
N LYS A 16 22.76 -0.66 -2.05
CA LYS A 16 23.50 -0.39 -3.28
C LYS A 16 24.27 -1.66 -3.69
N GLY A 17 24.22 -2.02 -4.98
CA GLY A 17 24.86 -3.20 -5.55
C GLY A 17 24.26 -3.54 -6.91
N GLU A 18 24.60 -4.69 -7.47
CA GLU A 18 23.93 -5.19 -8.68
C GLU A 18 22.72 -6.05 -8.31
N PHE A 19 21.55 -5.63 -8.75
CA PHE A 19 20.29 -6.33 -8.50
C PHE A 19 19.52 -6.56 -9.78
N THR A 20 18.91 -7.71 -9.93
CA THR A 20 17.93 -7.99 -10.98
C THR A 20 16.53 -7.70 -10.44
N LEU A 21 15.84 -6.73 -11.02
CA LEU A 21 14.47 -6.38 -10.68
C LEU A 21 13.49 -7.43 -11.19
N SER A 22 12.27 -7.45 -10.66
CA SER A 22 11.20 -8.35 -11.12
C SER A 22 10.84 -8.16 -12.61
N SER A 23 11.18 -7.01 -13.19
CA SER A 23 11.05 -6.71 -14.62
C SER A 23 12.15 -7.36 -15.48
N GLY A 24 13.15 -8.03 -14.88
CA GLY A 24 14.35 -8.55 -15.56
C GLY A 24 15.42 -7.52 -15.83
N LYS A 25 15.20 -6.25 -15.52
CA LYS A 25 16.21 -5.19 -15.68
C LYS A 25 17.20 -5.20 -14.52
N THR A 26 18.45 -4.84 -14.80
CA THR A 26 19.47 -4.62 -13.75
C THR A 26 19.32 -3.22 -13.16
N SER A 27 19.60 -3.10 -11.85
CA SER A 27 19.64 -1.82 -11.14
C SER A 27 20.80 -1.83 -10.14
N GLU A 28 21.45 -0.71 -9.98
CA GLU A 28 22.45 -0.51 -8.92
C GLU A 28 21.81 -0.20 -7.56
N HIS A 29 20.49 -0.05 -7.53
CA HIS A 29 19.72 0.30 -6.35
C HIS A 29 18.62 -0.73 -6.10
N TYR A 30 18.45 -1.13 -4.86
CA TYR A 30 17.38 -2.01 -4.41
C TYR A 30 16.71 -1.43 -3.16
N ILE A 31 15.39 -1.39 -3.16
CA ILE A 31 14.59 -0.93 -2.03
C ILE A 31 13.61 -2.04 -1.64
N ASN A 32 13.64 -2.38 -0.33
CA ASN A 32 12.65 -3.25 0.28
C ASN A 32 12.18 -2.59 1.59
N CYS A 33 10.98 -2.04 1.58
CA CYS A 33 10.45 -1.29 2.73
C CYS A 33 10.00 -2.20 3.88
N LYS A 34 9.80 -3.51 3.67
CA LYS A 34 9.27 -4.43 4.68
C LYS A 34 10.07 -4.46 5.99
N PRO A 35 11.43 -4.45 6.00
CA PRO A 35 12.19 -4.39 7.24
C PRO A 35 11.91 -3.14 8.09
N VAL A 36 11.42 -2.07 7.49
CA VAL A 36 11.03 -0.82 8.18
C VAL A 36 9.55 -0.84 8.53
N VAL A 37 8.66 -1.05 7.54
CA VAL A 37 7.21 -0.93 7.74
C VAL A 37 6.59 -2.08 8.53
N LEU A 38 7.33 -3.16 8.78
CA LEU A 38 6.92 -4.23 9.69
C LEU A 38 7.44 -4.02 11.13
N THR A 39 8.12 -2.89 11.41
CA THR A 39 8.41 -2.46 12.78
C THR A 39 7.34 -1.49 13.28
N GLY A 40 7.06 -1.50 14.58
CA GLY A 40 6.05 -0.60 15.16
C GLY A 40 6.35 0.87 14.87
N ARG A 41 7.62 1.30 15.00
CA ARG A 41 8.00 2.70 14.76
C ARG A 41 7.93 3.07 13.29
N GLY A 42 8.49 2.23 12.40
CA GLY A 42 8.47 2.48 10.95
C GLY A 42 7.04 2.51 10.40
N LEU A 43 6.21 1.56 10.82
CA LEU A 43 4.79 1.53 10.42
C LEU A 43 4.03 2.77 10.89
N THR A 44 4.22 3.17 12.15
CA THR A 44 3.56 4.37 12.70
C THR A 44 3.93 5.62 11.89
N LEU A 45 5.22 5.83 11.62
CA LEU A 45 5.70 6.98 10.86
C LEU A 45 5.16 6.98 9.42
N ALA A 46 5.24 5.84 8.73
CA ALA A 46 4.74 5.70 7.37
C ALA A 46 3.23 5.95 7.31
N SER A 47 2.47 5.34 8.22
CA SER A 47 1.01 5.47 8.26
C SER A 47 0.53 6.89 8.55
N LEU A 48 1.15 7.59 9.49
CA LEU A 48 0.83 8.99 9.80
C LEU A 48 1.14 9.91 8.62
N LEU A 49 2.29 9.72 7.96
CA LEU A 49 2.66 10.52 6.79
C LEU A 49 1.74 10.25 5.60
N MET A 50 1.37 8.99 5.35
CA MET A 50 0.41 8.66 4.29
C MET A 50 -0.98 9.20 4.60
N LEU A 51 -1.45 9.12 5.85
CA LEU A 51 -2.75 9.63 6.26
C LEU A 51 -2.91 11.12 5.97
N MET A 52 -1.84 11.91 6.02
CA MET A 52 -1.87 13.35 5.68
C MET A 52 -2.26 13.60 4.22
N HIS A 53 -2.09 12.60 3.34
CA HIS A 53 -2.39 12.68 1.91
C HIS A 53 -3.64 11.88 1.50
N VAL A 54 -4.28 11.18 2.44
CA VAL A 54 -5.52 10.43 2.21
C VAL A 54 -6.71 11.36 2.48
N ASP A 55 -7.53 11.57 1.47
CA ASP A 55 -8.78 12.35 1.50
C ASP A 55 -10.02 11.51 1.16
N THR A 56 -9.86 10.17 1.19
CA THR A 56 -10.92 9.18 0.99
C THR A 56 -11.24 8.44 2.28
N THR A 57 -12.41 7.82 2.36
CA THR A 57 -12.80 6.96 3.50
C THR A 57 -12.32 5.52 3.35
N TYR A 58 -11.69 5.19 2.24
CA TYR A 58 -11.11 3.88 1.98
C TYR A 58 -9.73 4.01 1.34
N VAL A 59 -8.83 3.13 1.78
CA VAL A 59 -7.53 2.91 1.14
C VAL A 59 -7.44 1.46 0.70
N ALA A 60 -6.73 1.20 -0.39
CA ALA A 60 -6.48 -0.15 -0.88
C ALA A 60 -5.03 -0.30 -1.34
N GLY A 61 -4.53 -1.52 -1.38
CA GLY A 61 -3.19 -1.79 -1.90
C GLY A 61 -2.98 -3.25 -2.25
N LEU A 62 -2.02 -3.50 -3.14
CA LEU A 62 -1.73 -4.86 -3.59
C LEU A 62 -0.93 -5.63 -2.52
N THR A 63 -1.43 -6.81 -2.19
CA THR A 63 -0.70 -7.72 -1.28
C THR A 63 0.67 -8.07 -1.89
N LEU A 64 1.70 -8.23 -1.17
CA LEU A 64 1.97 -8.25 0.27
C LEU A 64 2.50 -6.89 0.75
N GLY A 65 3.12 -6.10 -0.15
CA GLY A 65 3.87 -4.89 0.21
C GLY A 65 3.00 -3.80 0.84
N ALA A 66 1.78 -3.63 0.33
CA ALA A 66 0.86 -2.61 0.81
C ALA A 66 0.04 -3.04 2.05
N ASP A 67 -0.02 -4.33 2.40
CA ASP A 67 -0.85 -4.83 3.51
C ASP A 67 -0.58 -4.10 4.84
N PRO A 68 0.68 -3.94 5.30
CA PRO A 68 0.94 -3.20 6.53
C PRO A 68 0.56 -1.73 6.41
N LEU A 69 0.72 -1.12 5.23
CA LEU A 69 0.44 0.31 5.01
C LEU A 69 -1.05 0.61 5.08
N VAL A 70 -1.89 -0.15 4.37
CA VAL A 70 -3.35 0.05 4.41
C VAL A 70 -3.90 -0.20 5.82
N SER A 71 -3.41 -1.25 6.50
CA SER A 71 -3.81 -1.57 7.88
C SER A 71 -3.34 -0.50 8.86
N GLY A 72 -2.10 -0.02 8.71
CA GLY A 72 -1.54 1.02 9.55
C GLY A 72 -2.25 2.36 9.38
N VAL A 73 -2.58 2.76 8.14
CA VAL A 73 -3.36 3.99 7.87
C VAL A 73 -4.74 3.89 8.49
N ALA A 74 -5.44 2.76 8.35
CA ALA A 74 -6.74 2.56 8.98
C ALA A 74 -6.65 2.69 10.51
N LEU A 75 -5.64 2.07 11.14
CA LEU A 75 -5.43 2.14 12.57
C LEU A 75 -5.18 3.59 13.05
N VAL A 76 -4.20 4.29 12.46
CA VAL A 76 -3.87 5.66 12.89
C VAL A 76 -5.00 6.64 12.59
N SER A 77 -5.80 6.41 11.53
CA SER A 77 -6.96 7.24 11.23
C SER A 77 -8.02 7.17 12.32
N ALA A 78 -8.25 5.96 12.87
CA ALA A 78 -9.19 5.76 13.97
C ALA A 78 -8.73 6.46 15.26
N LEU A 79 -7.42 6.45 15.53
CA LEU A 79 -6.83 7.16 16.68
C LEU A 79 -6.91 8.69 16.53
N ASP A 80 -6.96 9.19 15.29
CA ASP A 80 -7.11 10.61 14.94
C ASP A 80 -8.59 11.01 14.71
N ASN A 81 -9.54 10.20 15.15
CA ASN A 81 -10.99 10.39 14.94
C ASN A 81 -11.40 10.57 13.46
N ARG A 82 -10.59 10.10 12.55
CA ARG A 82 -10.91 9.95 11.13
C ARG A 82 -11.23 8.47 10.87
N LEU A 83 -12.23 8.18 10.06
CA LEU A 83 -12.59 6.80 9.76
C LEU A 83 -12.18 6.45 8.32
N VAL A 84 -10.95 5.94 8.18
CA VAL A 84 -10.47 5.36 6.94
C VAL A 84 -10.44 3.84 7.09
N ASN A 85 -11.05 3.12 6.17
CA ASN A 85 -11.08 1.66 6.15
C ASN A 85 -10.05 1.11 5.17
N ALA A 86 -9.51 -0.07 5.47
CA ALA A 86 -8.51 -0.74 4.63
C ALA A 86 -9.14 -1.84 3.78
N LEU A 87 -8.68 -1.93 2.53
CA LEU A 87 -8.95 -3.04 1.62
C LEU A 87 -7.62 -3.63 1.14
N ILE A 88 -7.55 -4.95 1.06
CA ILE A 88 -6.39 -5.66 0.51
C ILE A 88 -6.75 -6.16 -0.88
N VAL A 89 -5.97 -5.79 -1.88
CA VAL A 89 -6.11 -6.27 -3.26
C VAL A 89 -5.22 -7.51 -3.42
N ARG A 90 -5.82 -8.63 -3.81
CA ARG A 90 -5.11 -9.91 -3.99
C ARG A 90 -4.38 -9.94 -5.32
N LYS A 91 -3.28 -10.71 -5.39
CA LYS A 91 -2.57 -10.98 -6.65
C LYS A 91 -3.34 -11.96 -7.53
N GLU A 92 -4.10 -12.85 -6.90
CA GLU A 92 -4.93 -13.88 -7.54
C GLU A 92 -6.31 -13.89 -6.88
N PRO A 93 -7.36 -14.28 -7.61
CA PRO A 93 -8.70 -14.36 -7.04
C PRO A 93 -8.75 -15.45 -5.95
N LYS A 94 -9.69 -15.32 -5.03
CA LYS A 94 -9.92 -16.33 -4.00
C LYS A 94 -10.34 -17.65 -4.66
N GLY A 95 -9.58 -18.72 -4.41
CA GLY A 95 -9.76 -20.02 -5.06
C GLY A 95 -11.05 -20.76 -4.66
N HIS A 96 -11.70 -20.34 -3.57
CA HIS A 96 -12.97 -20.89 -3.09
C HIS A 96 -13.96 -19.75 -2.80
N GLY A 97 -15.21 -19.93 -3.23
CA GLY A 97 -16.28 -18.94 -3.03
C GLY A 97 -16.46 -18.01 -4.23
N THR A 98 -16.58 -16.72 -3.99
CA THR A 98 -16.99 -15.70 -4.99
C THR A 98 -15.89 -15.29 -5.99
N GLY A 99 -14.70 -15.86 -5.94
CA GLY A 99 -13.57 -15.40 -6.77
C GLY A 99 -13.12 -13.96 -6.47
N ALA A 100 -13.33 -13.49 -5.25
CA ALA A 100 -13.08 -12.12 -4.86
C ALA A 100 -11.60 -11.73 -5.00
N TRP A 101 -11.37 -10.54 -5.56
CA TRP A 101 -10.05 -9.94 -5.70
C TRP A 101 -9.71 -8.97 -4.56
N ILE A 102 -10.71 -8.55 -3.78
CA ILE A 102 -10.58 -7.55 -2.72
C ILE A 102 -11.09 -8.14 -1.41
N GLU A 103 -10.28 -8.03 -0.37
CA GLU A 103 -10.62 -8.41 1.00
C GLU A 103 -10.87 -7.16 1.85
N GLY A 104 -11.79 -7.29 2.80
CA GLY A 104 -12.18 -6.24 3.73
C GLY A 104 -13.69 -5.97 3.73
N LYS A 105 -14.10 -4.93 4.46
CA LYS A 105 -15.49 -4.47 4.45
C LYS A 105 -15.71 -3.61 3.19
N LEU A 106 -16.31 -4.21 2.17
CA LEU A 106 -16.51 -3.53 0.89
C LEU A 106 -17.46 -2.33 1.05
N PRO A 107 -17.10 -1.16 0.49
CA PRO A 107 -17.97 0.01 0.49
C PRO A 107 -19.10 -0.09 -0.56
N PRO A 108 -20.06 0.85 -0.53
CA PRO A 108 -21.02 1.00 -1.64
C PRO A 108 -20.31 1.23 -2.98
N GLU A 109 -20.95 0.74 -4.06
CA GLU A 109 -20.46 0.96 -5.42
C GLU A 109 -20.25 2.45 -5.73
N GLY A 110 -19.22 2.76 -6.51
CA GLY A 110 -18.85 4.13 -6.87
C GLY A 110 -18.06 4.88 -5.79
N THR A 111 -17.78 4.26 -4.62
CA THR A 111 -16.95 4.89 -3.59
C THR A 111 -15.55 5.19 -4.12
N GLU A 112 -15.03 6.37 -3.76
CA GLU A 112 -13.66 6.78 -4.07
C GLU A 112 -12.66 6.13 -3.10
N ILE A 113 -11.59 5.57 -3.65
CA ILE A 113 -10.55 4.84 -2.92
C ILE A 113 -9.18 5.41 -3.27
N THR A 114 -8.30 5.57 -2.28
CA THR A 114 -6.89 5.88 -2.47
C THR A 114 -6.08 4.57 -2.49
N ILE A 115 -5.23 4.38 -3.49
CA ILE A 115 -4.30 3.25 -3.57
C ILE A 115 -3.01 3.61 -2.84
N LEU A 116 -2.53 2.70 -2.01
CA LEU A 116 -1.23 2.80 -1.34
C LEU A 116 -0.26 1.76 -1.87
N GLU A 117 1.01 2.13 -1.97
CA GLU A 117 2.08 1.24 -2.43
C GLU A 117 3.35 1.49 -1.61
N ASP A 118 4.13 0.45 -1.35
CA ASP A 118 5.38 0.54 -0.59
C ASP A 118 6.56 1.00 -1.46
N VAL A 119 6.64 0.52 -2.70
CA VAL A 119 7.71 0.88 -3.65
C VAL A 119 7.16 0.99 -5.06
N ILE A 120 7.31 2.14 -5.68
CA ILE A 120 6.94 2.36 -7.08
C ILE A 120 8.22 2.41 -7.93
N THR A 121 8.34 1.49 -8.89
CA THR A 121 9.37 1.52 -9.94
C THR A 121 8.76 1.89 -11.28
N THR A 122 8.08 0.96 -11.92
CA THR A 122 7.34 1.18 -13.18
C THR A 122 5.85 1.47 -12.96
N GLY A 123 5.37 1.39 -11.73
CA GLY A 123 3.96 1.54 -11.38
C GLY A 123 3.07 0.31 -11.65
N GLY A 124 3.65 -0.80 -12.12
CA GLY A 124 2.87 -1.97 -12.53
C GLY A 124 2.00 -2.56 -11.43
N SER A 125 2.47 -2.62 -10.17
CA SER A 125 1.71 -3.10 -9.03
C SER A 125 0.56 -2.16 -8.68
N SER A 126 0.84 -0.86 -8.63
CA SER A 126 -0.16 0.17 -8.33
C SER A 126 -1.25 0.22 -9.38
N ILE A 127 -0.89 0.11 -10.67
CA ILE A 127 -1.85 0.06 -11.79
C ILE A 127 -2.72 -1.20 -11.69
N LYS A 128 -2.13 -2.36 -11.37
CA LYS A 128 -2.91 -3.60 -11.17
C LYS A 128 -3.91 -3.47 -10.02
N ALA A 129 -3.47 -2.89 -8.89
CA ALA A 129 -4.36 -2.64 -7.76
C ALA A 129 -5.50 -1.70 -8.15
N ALA A 130 -5.20 -0.58 -8.82
CA ALA A 130 -6.18 0.38 -9.31
C ALA A 130 -7.19 -0.28 -10.25
N GLN A 131 -6.73 -1.10 -11.20
CA GLN A 131 -7.62 -1.78 -12.15
C GLN A 131 -8.57 -2.74 -11.41
N LYS A 132 -8.10 -3.52 -10.43
CA LYS A 132 -8.97 -4.41 -9.65
C LYS A 132 -10.01 -3.67 -8.83
N VAL A 133 -9.66 -2.50 -8.30
CA VAL A 133 -10.59 -1.61 -7.59
C VAL A 133 -11.66 -1.07 -8.55
N ILE A 134 -11.27 -0.66 -9.76
CA ILE A 134 -12.19 -0.19 -10.79
C ILE A 134 -13.10 -1.32 -11.29
N ASP A 135 -12.54 -2.50 -11.56
CA ASP A 135 -13.30 -3.68 -12.01
C ASP A 135 -14.33 -4.13 -10.96
N ALA A 136 -14.09 -3.84 -9.68
CA ALA A 136 -15.01 -4.10 -8.58
C ALA A 136 -16.11 -3.02 -8.40
N GLY A 137 -16.17 -2.02 -9.28
CA GLY A 137 -17.22 -0.99 -9.28
C GLY A 137 -16.88 0.26 -8.45
N TYR A 138 -15.61 0.45 -8.05
CA TYR A 138 -15.17 1.61 -7.29
C TYR A 138 -14.41 2.61 -8.16
N LYS A 139 -14.12 3.78 -7.59
CA LYS A 139 -13.35 4.83 -8.26
C LYS A 139 -11.98 4.99 -7.59
N VAL A 140 -10.92 5.05 -8.37
CA VAL A 140 -9.59 5.38 -7.85
C VAL A 140 -9.42 6.89 -7.92
N LYS A 141 -9.26 7.52 -6.76
CA LYS A 141 -9.07 8.96 -6.65
C LYS A 141 -7.61 9.35 -6.74
N ARG A 142 -6.74 8.51 -6.17
CA ARG A 142 -5.29 8.75 -6.06
C ARG A 142 -4.53 7.44 -5.96
N ILE A 143 -3.31 7.45 -6.40
CA ILE A 143 -2.28 6.44 -6.15
C ILE A 143 -1.12 7.12 -5.43
#